data_b11889ad2ad663f818970096df76bedd
#
_entry.id   b11889ad2ad663f818970096df76bedd
#
_cell.length_a   1.000
_cell.length_b   1.000
_cell.length_c   1.000
_cell.angle_alpha   90.00
_cell.angle_beta   90.00
_cell.angle_gamma   90.00
#
_symmetry.space_group_name_H-M   'P 1'
#
loop_
_entity.id
_entity.type
_entity.pdbx_description
1 polymer ?
#
loop_
_entity_poly.entity_id
_entity_poly.type
_entity_poly.pdbx_seq_one_letter_code
_entity_poly.pdbx_strand_id
1 'polypeptide(L)'
;MRAALQPRILILCPLAREWSFLVKTFEASLRFERLHDLKIEAAYIPDWRALVGPGGHGKTQFAVQAQYLIDRFSSVELVVCAGAAGSLAPELSVGDVVVGTETVEHDYRLLFASRPLPRFPGHGPSIDALRSSARRVSGFQVAFDVIASGDEDVVTSERAQAIHDQTGAACVAWEGSGAARAALFNSIGSLEIRAVTDAADKEAPQRFDANLPIAMANLASLLRLWLE
;
A
#
# COMPACT_ATOMS: atom_id res chain seq x y z
N MET A 1 -20.71 4.01 27.82
CA MET A 1 -20.49 4.41 26.40
C MET A 1 -19.01 4.24 26.10
N ARG A 2 -18.64 3.34 25.16
CA ARG A 2 -17.25 3.38 24.63
C ARG A 2 -17.04 4.73 23.96
N ALA A 3 -15.96 5.43 24.26
CA ALA A 3 -15.58 6.63 23.54
C ALA A 3 -15.57 6.29 22.03
N ALA A 4 -16.13 7.17 21.20
CA ALA A 4 -16.14 6.94 19.76
C ALA A 4 -14.69 6.80 19.27
N LEU A 5 -14.39 5.71 18.56
CA LEU A 5 -13.08 5.51 17.97
C LEU A 5 -12.80 6.65 16.98
N GLN A 6 -11.59 7.19 17.05
CA GLN A 6 -11.14 8.29 16.19
C GLN A 6 -9.83 7.93 15.48
N PRO A 7 -9.85 6.95 14.55
CA PRO A 7 -8.70 6.67 13.74
C PRO A 7 -8.37 7.86 12.84
N ARG A 8 -7.09 8.21 12.75
CA ARG A 8 -6.61 9.24 11.80
C ARG A 8 -6.02 8.61 10.54
N ILE A 9 -5.60 7.36 10.63
CA ILE A 9 -4.93 6.64 9.55
C ILE A 9 -5.71 5.37 9.25
N LEU A 10 -5.99 5.11 7.97
CA LEU A 10 -6.40 3.80 7.47
C LEU A 10 -5.18 3.12 6.85
N ILE A 11 -4.79 1.93 7.34
CA ILE A 11 -3.76 1.10 6.74
C ILE A 11 -4.47 -0.12 6.17
N LEU A 12 -4.58 -0.17 4.85
CA LEU A 12 -5.37 -1.19 4.17
C LEU A 12 -4.47 -2.06 3.30
N CYS A 13 -4.61 -3.39 3.48
CA CYS A 13 -3.93 -4.38 2.66
C CYS A 13 -4.86 -4.87 1.55
N PRO A 14 -4.40 -4.94 0.29
CA PRO A 14 -5.20 -5.48 -0.81
C PRO A 14 -5.76 -6.88 -0.55
N LEU A 15 -4.89 -7.81 -0.17
CA LEU A 15 -5.23 -9.21 -0.03
C LEU A 15 -5.46 -9.63 1.42
N ALA A 16 -6.38 -10.55 1.65
CA ALA A 16 -6.62 -11.14 2.97
C ALA A 16 -5.36 -11.83 3.54
N ARG A 17 -4.49 -12.36 2.68
CA ARG A 17 -3.21 -12.97 3.09
C ARG A 17 -2.25 -11.92 3.63
N GLU A 18 -2.08 -10.79 2.96
CA GLU A 18 -1.25 -9.66 3.41
C GLU A 18 -1.76 -9.13 4.76
N TRP A 19 -3.07 -8.90 4.85
CA TRP A 19 -3.74 -8.52 6.08
C TRP A 19 -3.43 -9.51 7.22
N SER A 20 -3.52 -10.82 6.96
CA SER A 20 -3.25 -11.86 7.95
C SER A 20 -1.81 -11.79 8.51
N PHE A 21 -0.81 -11.47 7.68
CA PHE A 21 0.58 -11.29 8.13
C PHE A 21 0.74 -10.04 9.01
N LEU A 22 0.18 -8.90 8.61
CA LEU A 22 0.24 -7.68 9.42
C LEU A 22 -0.47 -7.86 10.76
N VAL A 23 -1.65 -8.46 10.78
CA VAL A 23 -2.40 -8.75 12.01
C VAL A 23 -1.56 -9.56 12.99
N LYS A 24 -1.00 -10.69 12.55
CA LYS A 24 -0.17 -11.54 13.41
C LYS A 24 1.00 -10.79 14.02
N THR A 25 1.64 -9.92 13.21
CA THR A 25 2.80 -9.16 13.66
C THR A 25 2.39 -8.08 14.68
N PHE A 26 1.33 -7.35 14.43
CA PHE A 26 0.89 -6.25 15.28
C PHE A 26 0.20 -6.74 16.56
N GLU A 27 -0.66 -7.75 16.48
CA GLU A 27 -1.37 -8.30 17.63
C GLU A 27 -0.42 -8.93 18.68
N ALA A 28 0.73 -9.44 18.24
CA ALA A 28 1.76 -9.99 19.12
C ALA A 28 2.49 -8.94 19.97
N SER A 29 2.45 -7.65 19.59
CA SER A 29 3.33 -6.63 20.18
C SER A 29 2.65 -5.29 20.47
N LEU A 30 1.43 -5.07 20.01
CA LEU A 30 0.71 -3.80 20.16
C LEU A 30 -0.65 -4.03 20.83
N ARG A 31 -1.18 -2.97 21.43
CA ARG A 31 -2.59 -2.96 21.82
C ARG A 31 -3.46 -2.96 20.58
N PHE A 32 -4.26 -4.00 20.41
CA PHE A 32 -4.97 -4.31 19.19
C PHE A 32 -6.45 -4.62 19.49
N GLU A 33 -7.37 -3.84 18.95
CA GLU A 33 -8.82 -3.97 19.21
C GLU A 33 -9.54 -4.39 17.92
N ARG A 34 -9.99 -5.64 17.81
CA ARG A 34 -10.79 -6.11 16.66
C ARG A 34 -12.16 -5.46 16.66
N LEU A 35 -12.60 -5.00 15.50
CA LEU A 35 -13.91 -4.37 15.30
C LEU A 35 -14.85 -5.36 14.59
N HIS A 36 -15.98 -5.64 15.20
CA HIS A 36 -16.95 -6.64 14.71
C HIS A 36 -18.19 -6.01 14.06
N ASP A 37 -18.39 -4.70 14.20
CA ASP A 37 -19.58 -3.99 13.73
C ASP A 37 -19.36 -3.32 12.34
N LEU A 38 -18.40 -3.83 11.57
CA LEU A 38 -18.06 -3.35 10.24
C LEU A 38 -18.41 -4.39 9.18
N LYS A 39 -18.62 -3.95 7.93
CA LYS A 39 -18.86 -4.85 6.78
C LYS A 39 -17.59 -5.61 6.35
N ILE A 40 -16.42 -5.13 6.79
CA ILE A 40 -15.12 -5.74 6.53
C ILE A 40 -14.39 -5.95 7.85
N GLU A 41 -13.51 -6.93 7.89
CA GLU A 41 -12.64 -7.11 9.05
C GLU A 41 -11.78 -5.87 9.26
N ALA A 42 -11.65 -5.43 10.49
CA ALA A 42 -10.74 -4.35 10.83
C ALA A 42 -10.31 -4.44 12.28
N ALA A 43 -9.19 -3.84 12.58
CA ALA A 43 -8.72 -3.68 13.94
C ALA A 43 -8.21 -2.25 14.17
N TYR A 44 -8.40 -1.75 15.37
CA TYR A 44 -7.93 -0.45 15.78
C TYR A 44 -6.68 -0.60 16.64
N ILE A 45 -5.63 0.16 16.32
CA ILE A 45 -4.40 0.27 17.09
C ILE A 45 -4.40 1.66 17.75
N PRO A 46 -4.76 1.73 19.04
CA PRO A 46 -4.96 3.02 19.72
C PRO A 46 -3.70 3.91 19.74
N ASP A 47 -2.54 3.31 19.97
CA ASP A 47 -1.28 4.04 20.10
C ASP A 47 -0.88 4.74 18.78
N TRP A 48 -1.28 4.18 17.65
CA TRP A 48 -1.09 4.76 16.33
C TRP A 48 -2.27 5.59 15.84
N ARG A 49 -3.39 5.54 16.55
CA ARG A 49 -4.68 6.04 16.04
C ARG A 49 -4.99 5.53 14.63
N ALA A 50 -4.62 4.29 14.36
CA ALA A 50 -4.74 3.65 13.06
C ALA A 50 -5.81 2.57 13.07
N LEU A 51 -6.62 2.53 12.00
CA LEU A 51 -7.46 1.41 11.65
C LEU A 51 -6.73 0.58 10.60
N VAL A 52 -6.57 -0.71 10.84
CA VAL A 52 -5.89 -1.64 9.94
C VAL A 52 -6.88 -2.68 9.46
N GLY A 53 -6.89 -2.99 8.16
CA GLY A 53 -7.86 -3.94 7.60
C GLY A 53 -7.57 -4.33 6.15
N PRO A 54 -8.38 -5.25 5.57
CA PRO A 54 -8.34 -5.53 4.15
C PRO A 54 -8.91 -4.35 3.35
N GLY A 55 -8.23 -3.99 2.26
CA GLY A 55 -8.66 -2.98 1.30
C GLY A 55 -9.42 -3.54 0.11
N GLY A 56 -9.26 -4.84 -0.16
CA GLY A 56 -9.84 -5.52 -1.31
C GLY A 56 -8.95 -5.48 -2.54
N HIS A 57 -9.09 -6.49 -3.37
CA HIS A 57 -8.27 -6.71 -4.55
C HIS A 57 -8.75 -5.88 -5.74
N GLY A 58 -7.82 -5.19 -6.38
CA GLY A 58 -8.07 -4.29 -7.51
C GLY A 58 -8.53 -2.88 -7.11
N LYS A 59 -8.31 -1.93 -8.00
CA LYS A 59 -8.55 -0.50 -7.80
C LYS A 59 -9.97 -0.19 -7.32
N THR A 60 -10.95 -0.78 -7.96
CA THR A 60 -12.36 -0.52 -7.66
C THR A 60 -12.77 -1.01 -6.29
N GLN A 61 -12.43 -2.25 -5.95
CA GLN A 61 -12.79 -2.81 -4.65
C GLN A 61 -12.07 -2.06 -3.52
N PHE A 62 -10.80 -1.76 -3.70
CA PHE A 62 -10.03 -0.99 -2.73
C PHE A 62 -10.62 0.40 -2.48
N ALA A 63 -10.96 1.12 -3.55
CA ALA A 63 -11.59 2.44 -3.45
C ALA A 63 -12.93 2.40 -2.69
N VAL A 64 -13.78 1.40 -2.97
CA VAL A 64 -15.08 1.22 -2.31
C VAL A 64 -14.92 0.90 -0.82
N GLN A 65 -13.98 0.03 -0.46
CA GLN A 65 -13.74 -0.33 0.94
C GLN A 65 -13.08 0.82 1.72
N ALA A 66 -12.13 1.52 1.11
CA ALA A 66 -11.55 2.73 1.70
C ALA A 66 -12.62 3.79 1.94
N GLN A 67 -13.49 4.07 0.94
CA GLN A 67 -14.58 5.03 1.07
C GLN A 67 -15.55 4.65 2.19
N TYR A 68 -15.94 3.37 2.28
CA TYR A 68 -16.79 2.90 3.35
C TYR A 68 -16.20 3.20 4.75
N LEU A 69 -14.90 3.00 4.94
CA LEU A 69 -14.24 3.28 6.22
C LEU A 69 -14.10 4.78 6.48
N ILE A 70 -13.83 5.59 5.46
CA ILE A 70 -13.79 7.05 5.56
C ILE A 70 -15.17 7.59 6.01
N ASP A 71 -16.24 7.13 5.40
CA ASP A 71 -17.61 7.52 5.76
C ASP A 71 -17.97 7.08 7.19
N ARG A 72 -17.46 5.94 7.62
CA ARG A 72 -17.72 5.39 8.96
C ARG A 72 -16.93 6.11 10.05
N PHE A 73 -15.77 6.66 9.72
CA PHE A 73 -14.84 7.31 10.65
C PHE A 73 -14.39 8.68 10.11
N SER A 74 -15.18 9.71 10.39
CA SER A 74 -14.93 11.08 9.90
C SER A 74 -13.63 11.73 10.41
N SER A 75 -12.90 11.06 11.32
CA SER A 75 -11.60 11.50 11.83
C SER A 75 -10.41 11.04 10.97
N VAL A 76 -10.66 10.29 9.90
CA VAL A 76 -9.60 9.79 8.98
C VAL A 76 -9.02 10.95 8.18
N GLU A 77 -7.71 11.04 8.16
CA GLU A 77 -6.93 12.07 7.48
C GLU A 77 -5.98 11.48 6.42
N LEU A 78 -5.71 10.17 6.48
CA LEU A 78 -4.76 9.50 5.61
C LEU A 78 -5.23 8.08 5.28
N VAL A 79 -5.18 7.72 4.01
CA VAL A 79 -5.32 6.34 3.53
C VAL A 79 -3.95 5.81 3.10
N VAL A 80 -3.53 4.70 3.68
CA VAL A 80 -2.31 3.98 3.33
C VAL A 80 -2.68 2.68 2.65
N CYS A 81 -2.29 2.51 1.39
CA CYS A 81 -2.33 1.23 0.69
C CYS A 81 -1.01 0.51 0.95
N ALA A 82 -1.06 -0.59 1.72
CA ALA A 82 0.13 -1.30 2.18
C ALA A 82 0.07 -2.78 1.79
N GLY A 83 1.01 -3.26 0.99
CA GLY A 83 1.00 -4.64 0.49
C GLY A 83 2.24 -5.01 -0.30
N ALA A 84 2.14 -6.12 -1.03
CA ALA A 84 3.20 -6.62 -1.91
C ALA A 84 3.23 -5.91 -3.27
N ALA A 85 4.35 -6.01 -3.96
CA ALA A 85 4.53 -5.53 -5.33
C ALA A 85 5.59 -6.35 -6.09
N GLY A 86 5.50 -6.37 -7.42
CA GLY A 86 6.56 -6.79 -8.31
C GLY A 86 7.55 -5.65 -8.57
N SER A 87 8.86 -5.95 -8.55
CA SER A 87 9.89 -4.98 -8.89
C SER A 87 9.92 -4.69 -10.39
N LEU A 88 10.09 -3.42 -10.74
CA LEU A 88 10.41 -2.95 -12.10
C LEU A 88 11.84 -2.43 -12.21
N ALA A 89 12.53 -2.25 -11.08
CA ALA A 89 13.85 -1.67 -10.98
C ALA A 89 14.87 -2.76 -10.56
N PRO A 90 15.99 -2.93 -11.29
CA PRO A 90 16.95 -4.00 -11.03
C PRO A 90 17.69 -3.87 -9.70
N GLU A 91 17.73 -2.68 -9.12
CA GLU A 91 18.35 -2.40 -7.82
C GLU A 91 17.52 -2.85 -6.61
N LEU A 92 16.24 -3.18 -6.81
CA LEU A 92 15.36 -3.65 -5.75
C LEU A 92 15.41 -5.18 -5.65
N SER A 93 15.57 -5.65 -4.43
CA SER A 93 15.56 -7.07 -4.07
C SER A 93 14.29 -7.48 -3.36
N VAL A 94 14.00 -8.78 -3.34
CA VAL A 94 12.90 -9.34 -2.54
C VAL A 94 13.06 -8.93 -1.07
N GLY A 95 11.98 -8.43 -0.50
CA GLY A 95 11.93 -7.92 0.86
C GLY A 95 12.24 -6.43 1.00
N ASP A 96 12.76 -5.76 -0.04
CA ASP A 96 12.89 -4.30 -0.01
C ASP A 96 11.52 -3.62 0.00
N VAL A 97 11.44 -2.44 0.58
CA VAL A 97 10.19 -1.69 0.71
C VAL A 97 10.28 -0.39 -0.09
N VAL A 98 9.27 -0.15 -0.93
CA VAL A 98 9.11 1.10 -1.70
C VAL A 98 8.03 1.95 -1.05
N VAL A 99 8.39 3.17 -0.66
CA VAL A 99 7.47 4.22 -0.24
C VAL A 99 7.15 5.07 -1.45
N GLY A 100 5.90 5.09 -1.87
CA GLY A 100 5.44 5.82 -3.04
C GLY A 100 5.55 7.32 -2.85
N THR A 101 6.47 7.95 -3.57
CA THR A 101 6.49 9.42 -3.71
C THR A 101 5.34 9.88 -4.60
N GLU A 102 4.93 9.01 -5.51
CA GLU A 102 3.80 9.18 -6.41
C GLU A 102 3.27 7.80 -6.81
N THR A 103 1.95 7.67 -6.97
CA THR A 103 1.29 6.52 -7.60
C THR A 103 0.85 6.90 -9.00
N VAL A 104 1.18 6.08 -10.01
CA VAL A 104 0.83 6.30 -11.42
C VAL A 104 -0.11 5.20 -11.90
N GLU A 105 -1.29 5.56 -12.40
CA GLU A 105 -2.24 4.57 -12.95
C GLU A 105 -1.84 4.19 -14.38
N HIS A 106 -1.07 3.09 -14.54
CA HIS A 106 -0.45 2.70 -15.81
C HIS A 106 -1.40 2.10 -16.84
N ASP A 107 -2.53 1.53 -16.41
CA ASP A 107 -3.53 0.89 -17.25
C ASP A 107 -4.69 1.84 -17.66
N TYR A 108 -4.57 3.15 -17.34
CA TYR A 108 -5.55 4.16 -17.74
C TYR A 108 -5.40 4.50 -19.23
N ARG A 109 -6.17 3.85 -20.08
CA ARG A 109 -6.05 3.94 -21.53
C ARG A 109 -7.17 4.77 -22.14
N LEU A 110 -6.84 5.93 -22.69
CA LEU A 110 -7.75 6.78 -23.46
C LEU A 110 -7.45 6.68 -24.94
N LEU A 111 -8.47 6.41 -25.76
CA LEU A 111 -8.35 6.31 -27.21
C LEU A 111 -8.94 7.54 -27.93
N PHE A 112 -9.85 8.27 -27.28
CA PHE A 112 -10.49 9.45 -27.88
C PHE A 112 -9.74 10.77 -27.63
N ALA A 113 -8.83 10.79 -26.69
CA ALA A 113 -8.05 11.97 -26.36
C ALA A 113 -6.66 11.56 -25.85
N SER A 114 -5.62 12.30 -26.26
CA SER A 114 -4.30 12.17 -25.65
C SER A 114 -4.28 12.93 -24.34
N ARG A 115 -4.11 12.21 -23.23
CA ARG A 115 -3.92 12.77 -21.88
C ARG A 115 -2.79 12.01 -21.18
N PRO A 116 -2.05 12.68 -20.30
CA PRO A 116 -1.08 11.98 -19.46
C PRO A 116 -1.78 10.94 -18.57
N LEU A 117 -1.04 9.93 -18.15
CA LEU A 117 -1.53 8.98 -17.14
C LEU A 117 -1.90 9.73 -15.85
N PRO A 118 -2.95 9.29 -15.14
CA PRO A 118 -3.26 9.82 -13.83
C PRO A 118 -2.10 9.58 -12.85
N ARG A 119 -1.70 10.64 -12.15
CA ARG A 119 -0.62 10.64 -11.16
C ARG A 119 -1.12 11.22 -9.86
N PHE A 120 -0.82 10.57 -8.75
CA PHE A 120 -1.28 10.90 -7.42
C PHE A 120 -0.08 11.06 -6.49
N PRO A 121 0.26 12.28 -6.06
CA PRO A 121 1.35 12.52 -5.12
C PRO A 121 1.10 11.79 -3.80
N GLY A 122 2.13 11.16 -3.27
CA GLY A 122 2.10 10.59 -1.92
C GLY A 122 2.03 11.70 -0.86
N HIS A 123 1.48 11.38 0.32
CA HIS A 123 1.35 12.33 1.42
C HIS A 123 2.71 12.80 1.94
N GLY A 124 3.13 14.03 1.60
CA GLY A 124 4.45 14.59 1.86
C GLY A 124 4.90 14.47 3.33
N PRO A 125 4.10 14.91 4.33
CA PRO A 125 4.48 14.79 5.73
C PRO A 125 4.78 13.34 6.17
N SER A 126 4.04 12.36 5.66
CA SER A 126 4.29 10.93 5.94
C SER A 126 5.56 10.44 5.25
N ILE A 127 5.84 10.88 4.03
CA ILE A 127 7.07 10.53 3.30
C ILE A 127 8.29 11.06 4.07
N ASP A 128 8.26 12.29 4.56
CA ASP A 128 9.35 12.88 5.33
C ASP A 128 9.60 12.14 6.66
N ALA A 129 8.53 11.77 7.36
CA ALA A 129 8.62 10.94 8.56
C ALA A 129 9.19 9.55 8.27
N LEU A 130 8.75 8.91 7.18
CA LEU A 130 9.25 7.61 6.72
C LEU A 130 10.74 7.66 6.30
N ARG A 131 11.20 8.76 5.69
CA ARG A 131 12.64 8.95 5.40
C ARG A 131 13.49 8.94 6.67
N SER A 132 12.96 9.52 7.75
CA SER A 132 13.62 9.50 9.06
C SER A 132 13.61 8.10 9.67
N SER A 133 12.48 7.39 9.57
CA SER A 133 12.33 6.02 10.07
C SER A 133 13.18 5.02 9.30
N ALA A 134 13.32 5.18 7.99
CA ALA A 134 14.13 4.33 7.12
C ALA A 134 15.60 4.26 7.54
N ARG A 135 16.12 5.31 8.17
CA ARG A 135 17.51 5.30 8.71
C ARG A 135 17.73 4.32 9.86
N ARG A 136 16.64 3.86 10.49
CA ARG A 136 16.66 2.88 11.60
C ARG A 136 16.43 1.45 11.11
N VAL A 137 16.11 1.27 9.84
CA VAL A 137 15.90 -0.05 9.24
C VAL A 137 17.22 -0.78 9.09
N SER A 138 17.21 -2.08 9.33
CA SER A 138 18.32 -2.99 9.08
C SER A 138 17.82 -4.26 8.41
N GLY A 139 18.61 -4.79 7.48
CA GLY A 139 18.33 -6.07 6.81
C GLY A 139 17.54 -5.98 5.50
N PHE A 140 17.02 -4.81 5.13
CA PHE A 140 16.40 -4.54 3.83
C PHE A 140 16.52 -3.06 3.46
N GLN A 141 16.34 -2.75 2.18
CA GLN A 141 16.38 -1.37 1.68
C GLN A 141 14.99 -0.74 1.75
N VAL A 142 14.94 0.58 2.01
CA VAL A 142 13.73 1.39 1.84
C VAL A 142 13.98 2.41 0.74
N ALA A 143 13.33 2.22 -0.40
CA ALA A 143 13.35 3.14 -1.53
C ALA A 143 12.18 4.14 -1.45
N PHE A 144 12.39 5.33 -2.00
CA PHE A 144 11.37 6.38 -2.11
C PHE A 144 11.23 6.73 -3.58
N ASP A 145 10.22 6.15 -4.24
CA ASP A 145 10.12 6.21 -5.68
C ASP A 145 8.66 6.17 -6.16
N VAL A 146 8.47 6.24 -7.47
CA VAL A 146 7.16 6.10 -8.12
C VAL A 146 6.71 4.64 -8.05
N ILE A 147 5.40 4.43 -7.80
CA ILE A 147 4.76 3.10 -7.85
C ILE A 147 3.73 3.11 -8.99
N ALA A 148 3.80 2.10 -9.88
CA ALA A 148 2.81 1.89 -10.91
C ALA A 148 1.61 1.11 -10.35
N SER A 149 0.39 1.58 -10.63
CA SER A 149 -0.86 0.96 -10.17
C SER A 149 -1.76 0.62 -11.36
N GLY A 150 -2.30 -0.61 -11.40
CA GLY A 150 -3.21 -1.04 -12.46
C GLY A 150 -3.72 -2.47 -12.24
N ASP A 151 -4.95 -2.77 -12.68
CA ASP A 151 -5.59 -4.07 -12.53
C ASP A 151 -5.05 -5.07 -13.58
N GLU A 152 -3.75 -5.38 -13.49
CA GLU A 152 -3.02 -6.23 -14.43
C GLU A 152 -1.94 -7.05 -13.72
N ASP A 153 -1.91 -8.37 -13.97
CA ASP A 153 -0.79 -9.22 -13.60
C ASP A 153 0.39 -9.01 -14.55
N VAL A 154 1.48 -8.49 -14.04
CA VAL A 154 2.71 -8.29 -14.82
C VAL A 154 3.60 -9.52 -14.65
N VAL A 155 3.60 -10.37 -15.69
CA VAL A 155 4.25 -11.68 -15.67
C VAL A 155 5.28 -11.87 -16.78
N THR A 156 5.69 -10.79 -17.45
CA THR A 156 6.77 -10.83 -18.44
C THR A 156 7.69 -9.64 -18.29
N SER A 157 8.99 -9.87 -18.50
CA SER A 157 9.99 -8.81 -18.40
C SER A 157 9.77 -7.69 -19.42
N GLU A 158 9.24 -8.00 -20.59
CA GLU A 158 8.91 -7.01 -21.63
C GLU A 158 7.79 -6.08 -21.14
N ARG A 159 6.77 -6.64 -20.47
CA ARG A 159 5.68 -5.81 -19.90
C ARG A 159 6.15 -4.99 -18.73
N ALA A 160 6.95 -5.57 -17.85
CA ALA A 160 7.59 -4.85 -16.73
C ALA A 160 8.40 -3.66 -17.23
N GLN A 161 9.27 -3.87 -18.25
CA GLN A 161 10.05 -2.81 -18.87
C GLN A 161 9.18 -1.73 -19.50
N ALA A 162 8.13 -2.12 -20.23
CA ALA A 162 7.22 -1.16 -20.87
C ALA A 162 6.51 -0.28 -19.84
N ILE A 163 6.11 -0.83 -18.69
CA ILE A 163 5.51 -0.05 -17.60
C ILE A 163 6.56 0.89 -16.98
N HIS A 164 7.77 0.39 -16.72
CA HIS A 164 8.86 1.22 -16.21
C HIS A 164 9.16 2.40 -17.14
N ASP A 165 9.34 2.15 -18.44
CA ASP A 165 9.63 3.19 -19.44
C ASP A 165 8.52 4.24 -19.54
N GLN A 166 7.26 3.82 -19.39
CA GLN A 166 6.09 4.69 -19.48
C GLN A 166 5.88 5.54 -18.21
N THR A 167 6.18 5.00 -17.04
CA THR A 167 5.80 5.58 -15.75
C THR A 167 6.97 6.15 -14.96
N GLY A 168 8.18 5.59 -15.15
CA GLY A 168 9.33 5.78 -14.28
C GLY A 168 9.23 5.04 -12.95
N ALA A 169 8.29 4.08 -12.80
CA ALA A 169 8.03 3.43 -11.53
C ALA A 169 9.08 2.37 -11.18
N ALA A 170 9.43 2.29 -9.90
CA ALA A 170 10.35 1.29 -9.36
C ALA A 170 9.68 -0.06 -9.08
N CYS A 171 8.36 -0.08 -8.85
CA CYS A 171 7.59 -1.32 -8.66
C CYS A 171 6.15 -1.16 -9.18
N VAL A 172 5.46 -2.29 -9.34
CA VAL A 172 4.09 -2.36 -9.83
C VAL A 172 3.20 -3.14 -8.87
N ALA A 173 1.99 -2.62 -8.66
CA ALA A 173 0.92 -3.23 -7.88
C ALA A 173 -0.44 -2.79 -8.44
N TRP A 174 -1.55 -3.26 -7.85
CA TRP A 174 -2.86 -3.01 -8.42
C TRP A 174 -3.57 -1.77 -7.83
N GLU A 175 -3.58 -1.60 -6.51
CA GLU A 175 -4.64 -0.87 -5.79
C GLU A 175 -4.32 0.60 -5.45
N GLY A 176 -3.07 1.01 -5.56
CA GLY A 176 -2.64 2.34 -5.08
C GLY A 176 -3.45 3.50 -5.64
N SER A 177 -3.77 3.47 -6.94
CA SER A 177 -4.61 4.50 -7.56
C SER A 177 -6.06 4.48 -7.06
N GLY A 178 -6.58 3.31 -6.67
CA GLY A 178 -7.89 3.19 -6.01
C GLY A 178 -7.90 3.87 -4.64
N ALA A 179 -6.86 3.63 -3.83
CA ALA A 179 -6.66 4.32 -2.56
C ALA A 179 -6.56 5.84 -2.72
N ALA A 180 -5.74 6.27 -3.69
CA ALA A 180 -5.53 7.69 -3.96
C ALA A 180 -6.81 8.40 -4.43
N ARG A 181 -7.63 7.74 -5.26
CA ARG A 181 -8.93 8.29 -5.72
C ARG A 181 -9.93 8.44 -4.58
N ALA A 182 -10.02 7.46 -3.66
CA ALA A 182 -10.87 7.58 -2.49
C ALA A 182 -10.42 8.72 -1.57
N ALA A 183 -9.12 8.85 -1.33
CA ALA A 183 -8.55 9.93 -0.55
C ALA A 183 -8.78 11.30 -1.18
N LEU A 184 -8.53 11.43 -2.48
CA LEU A 184 -8.74 12.67 -3.25
C LEU A 184 -10.21 13.13 -3.20
N PHE A 185 -11.15 12.20 -3.36
CA PHE A 185 -12.59 12.50 -3.28
C PHE A 185 -12.98 13.11 -1.93
N ASN A 186 -12.32 12.68 -0.85
CA ASN A 186 -12.57 13.15 0.51
C ASN A 186 -11.63 14.30 0.96
N SER A 187 -10.75 14.79 0.06
CA SER A 187 -9.77 15.84 0.38
C SER A 187 -8.84 15.48 1.55
N ILE A 188 -8.45 14.21 1.65
CA ILE A 188 -7.50 13.68 2.65
C ILE A 188 -6.23 13.15 1.97
N GLY A 189 -5.20 12.83 2.76
CA GLY A 189 -3.95 12.29 2.24
C GLY A 189 -4.05 10.85 1.75
N SER A 190 -3.20 10.48 0.78
CA SER A 190 -2.97 9.08 0.38
C SER A 190 -1.49 8.76 0.37
N LEU A 191 -1.17 7.51 0.67
CA LEU A 191 0.19 6.98 0.60
C LEU A 191 0.15 5.52 0.16
N GLU A 192 1.05 5.13 -0.71
CA GLU A 192 1.26 3.73 -1.09
C GLU A 192 2.61 3.27 -0.56
N ILE A 193 2.65 2.10 0.10
CA ILE A 193 3.87 1.48 0.61
C ILE A 193 3.85 0.01 0.19
N ARG A 194 4.86 -0.43 -0.54
CA ARG A 194 4.92 -1.77 -1.10
C ARG A 194 6.20 -2.50 -0.71
N ALA A 195 6.08 -3.78 -0.38
CA ALA A 195 7.23 -4.66 -0.21
C ALA A 195 7.38 -5.59 -1.41
N VAL A 196 8.60 -5.68 -1.92
CA VAL A 196 8.92 -6.46 -3.13
C VAL A 196 8.84 -7.95 -2.84
N THR A 197 8.06 -8.67 -3.65
CA THR A 197 7.94 -10.14 -3.59
C THR A 197 8.58 -10.84 -4.78
N ASP A 198 8.67 -10.19 -5.93
CA ASP A 198 9.09 -10.77 -7.20
C ASP A 198 9.62 -9.69 -8.16
N ALA A 199 10.07 -10.10 -9.32
CA ALA A 199 10.64 -9.24 -10.35
C ALA A 199 9.67 -8.93 -11.51
N ALA A 200 8.36 -9.06 -11.30
CA ALA A 200 7.32 -8.87 -12.31
C ALA A 200 7.60 -9.66 -13.62
N ASP A 201 8.08 -10.88 -13.49
CA ASP A 201 8.47 -11.77 -14.58
C ASP A 201 7.66 -13.07 -14.57
N LYS A 202 7.99 -14.03 -15.46
CA LYS A 202 7.30 -15.34 -15.56
C LYS A 202 7.30 -16.17 -14.27
N GLU A 203 8.21 -15.87 -13.33
CA GLU A 203 8.32 -16.57 -12.04
C GLU A 203 7.55 -15.84 -10.93
N ALA A 204 6.97 -14.67 -11.21
CA ALA A 204 6.28 -13.84 -10.25
C ALA A 204 5.20 -14.60 -9.44
N PRO A 205 4.33 -15.44 -10.05
CA PRO A 205 3.29 -16.15 -9.27
C PRO A 205 3.86 -17.08 -8.20
N GLN A 206 4.96 -17.76 -8.50
CA GLN A 206 5.63 -18.68 -7.57
C GLN A 206 6.42 -17.93 -6.50
N ARG A 207 7.13 -16.87 -6.92
CA ARG A 207 7.93 -16.03 -6.03
C ARG A 207 7.06 -15.23 -5.06
N PHE A 208 5.93 -14.72 -5.52
CA PHE A 208 4.97 -14.03 -4.65
C PHE A 208 4.62 -14.87 -3.43
N ASP A 209 4.16 -16.11 -3.63
CA ASP A 209 3.78 -17.00 -2.53
C ASP A 209 4.93 -17.32 -1.57
N ALA A 210 6.11 -17.57 -2.13
CA ALA A 210 7.29 -17.92 -1.35
C ALA A 210 7.83 -16.74 -0.51
N ASN A 211 7.77 -15.52 -1.07
CA ASN A 211 8.40 -14.34 -0.50
C ASN A 211 7.44 -13.43 0.28
N LEU A 212 6.13 -13.63 0.17
CA LEU A 212 5.14 -12.83 0.89
C LEU A 212 5.41 -12.73 2.39
N PRO A 213 5.81 -13.80 3.11
CA PRO A 213 6.08 -13.69 4.56
C PRO A 213 7.20 -12.70 4.90
N ILE A 214 8.33 -12.74 4.17
CA ILE A 214 9.45 -11.82 4.44
C ILE A 214 9.12 -10.39 4.01
N ALA A 215 8.46 -10.21 2.88
CA ALA A 215 8.02 -8.91 2.38
C ALA A 215 7.09 -8.23 3.40
N MET A 216 6.08 -8.94 3.89
CA MET A 216 5.12 -8.39 4.86
C MET A 216 5.74 -8.16 6.24
N ALA A 217 6.74 -8.96 6.65
CA ALA A 217 7.47 -8.72 7.89
C ALA A 217 8.29 -7.42 7.83
N ASN A 218 8.96 -7.17 6.69
CA ASN A 218 9.73 -5.94 6.47
C ASN A 218 8.81 -4.72 6.37
N LEU A 219 7.68 -4.84 5.68
CA LEU A 219 6.66 -3.81 5.63
C LEU A 219 6.13 -3.47 7.04
N ALA A 220 5.80 -4.48 7.83
CA ALA A 220 5.35 -4.30 9.22
C ALA A 220 6.41 -3.60 10.08
N SER A 221 7.69 -3.97 9.91
CA SER A 221 8.81 -3.33 10.60
C SER A 221 8.89 -1.84 10.28
N LEU A 222 8.80 -1.47 8.99
CA LEU A 222 8.83 -0.06 8.58
C LEU A 222 7.62 0.71 9.13
N LEU A 223 6.41 0.14 9.07
CA LEU A 223 5.19 0.76 9.61
C LEU A 223 5.30 1.01 11.11
N ARG A 224 5.87 0.08 11.87
CA ARG A 224 6.15 0.26 13.30
C ARG A 224 7.12 1.39 13.54
N LEU A 225 8.26 1.39 12.86
CA LEU A 225 9.27 2.45 13.00
C LEU A 225 8.74 3.84 12.65
N TRP A 226 7.74 3.91 11.79
CA TRP A 226 7.10 5.16 11.38
C TRP A 226 6.08 5.65 12.40
N LEU A 227 5.30 4.74 12.99
CA LEU A 227 4.13 5.10 13.81
C LEU A 227 4.40 5.04 15.35
N GLU A 228 5.52 4.46 15.75
CA GLU A 228 6.08 4.52 17.12
C GLU A 228 7.02 5.74 17.29
#